data_59516ca6102257af405faaf4400a056a
#
_entry.id   59516ca6102257af405faaf4400a056a
#
_cell.length_a   1.000
_cell.length_b   1.000
_cell.length_c   1.000
_cell.angle_alpha   90.00
_cell.angle_beta   90.00
_cell.angle_gamma   90.00
#
_symmetry.space_group_name_H-M   'P 1'
#
loop_
_entity.id
_entity.type
_entity.pdbx_description
1 polymer ?
#
loop_
_entity_poly.entity_id
_entity_poly.type
_entity_poly.pdbx_seq_one_letter_code
_entity_poly.pdbx_strand_id
1 'polypeptide(L)'
;RVGALEGKQLGFVTDVAKHDALLATARGWAEQILECSPLSIRASKQTALQSLAIPDLQDAMRNSLYPAIADMARSQDFVEGPKAFAEKRKPQWTGR
;
A
#
# COMPACT_ATOMS: atom_id res chain seq x y z
N ARG A 1 -8.18 7.91 -27.97
CA ARG A 1 -7.88 6.63 -27.27
C ARG A 1 -6.42 6.64 -26.88
N VAL A 2 -6.12 6.20 -25.68
CA VAL A 2 -4.75 6.09 -25.16
C VAL A 2 -4.38 4.60 -25.17
N GLY A 3 -3.22 4.27 -25.73
CA GLY A 3 -2.68 2.92 -25.74
C GLY A 3 -2.15 2.49 -24.37
N ALA A 4 -1.98 1.17 -24.14
CA ALA A 4 -1.53 0.64 -22.84
C ALA A 4 -0.13 1.17 -22.44
N LEU A 5 0.82 1.20 -23.38
CA LEU A 5 2.18 1.71 -23.13
C LEU A 5 2.18 3.22 -22.86
N GLU A 6 1.36 3.98 -23.59
CA GLU A 6 1.18 5.41 -23.37
C GLU A 6 0.55 5.66 -21.99
N GLY A 7 -0.44 4.84 -21.59
CA GLY A 7 -1.04 4.88 -20.26
C GLY A 7 -0.04 4.63 -19.13
N LYS A 8 0.93 3.73 -19.34
CA LYS A 8 2.04 3.51 -18.40
C LYS A 8 2.96 4.75 -18.31
N GLN A 9 3.29 5.35 -19.45
CA GLN A 9 4.09 6.58 -19.48
C GLN A 9 3.40 7.77 -18.80
N LEU A 10 2.06 7.88 -18.97
CA LEU A 10 1.24 8.90 -18.33
C LEU A 10 0.94 8.62 -16.85
N GLY A 11 1.30 7.45 -16.32
CA GLY A 11 1.25 7.13 -14.90
C GLY A 11 -0.09 6.59 -14.39
N PHE A 12 -1.11 6.39 -15.23
CA PHE A 12 -2.39 5.80 -14.79
C PHE A 12 -2.49 4.28 -15.01
N VAL A 13 -1.50 3.68 -15.66
CA VAL A 13 -1.32 2.23 -15.77
C VAL A 13 -0.02 1.85 -15.08
N THR A 14 -0.09 0.97 -14.10
CA THR A 14 1.07 0.53 -13.31
C THR A 14 2.02 -0.31 -14.14
N ASP A 15 1.48 -1.28 -14.89
CA ASP A 15 2.28 -2.17 -15.72
C ASP A 15 1.53 -2.64 -16.97
N VAL A 16 2.28 -3.11 -17.97
CA VAL A 16 1.74 -3.63 -19.22
C VAL A 16 2.38 -4.99 -19.46
N ALA A 17 1.56 -6.01 -19.61
CA ALA A 17 1.98 -7.39 -19.84
C ALA A 17 1.34 -7.94 -21.12
N LYS A 18 1.95 -8.99 -21.67
CA LYS A 18 1.31 -9.79 -22.74
C LYS A 18 0.04 -10.44 -22.19
N HIS A 19 -0.92 -10.72 -23.07
CA HIS A 19 -2.22 -11.25 -22.68
C HIS A 19 -2.12 -12.57 -21.87
N ASP A 20 -1.23 -13.47 -22.28
CA ASP A 20 -0.96 -14.76 -21.63
C ASP A 20 -0.23 -14.63 -20.29
N ALA A 21 0.51 -13.53 -20.07
CA ALA A 21 1.25 -13.24 -18.85
C ALA A 21 0.49 -12.33 -17.86
N LEU A 22 -0.68 -11.79 -18.23
CA LEU A 22 -1.39 -10.77 -17.46
C LEU A 22 -1.68 -11.19 -16.01
N LEU A 23 -2.23 -12.38 -15.83
CA LEU A 23 -2.57 -12.88 -14.48
C LEU A 23 -1.33 -13.16 -13.64
N ALA A 24 -0.27 -13.68 -14.24
CA ALA A 24 0.99 -13.92 -13.54
C ALA A 24 1.64 -12.60 -13.08
N THR A 25 1.65 -11.59 -13.94
CA THR A 25 2.13 -10.24 -13.60
C THR A 25 1.31 -9.61 -12.47
N ALA A 26 -0.03 -9.70 -12.56
CA ALA A 26 -0.91 -9.16 -11.53
C ALA A 26 -0.72 -9.87 -10.16
N ARG A 27 -0.55 -11.20 -10.17
CA ARG A 27 -0.24 -11.96 -8.95
C ARG A 27 1.10 -11.55 -8.35
N GLY A 28 2.13 -11.33 -9.15
CA GLY A 28 3.43 -10.83 -8.67
C GLY A 28 3.30 -9.49 -7.93
N TRP A 29 2.49 -8.56 -8.44
CA TRP A 29 2.19 -7.31 -7.74
C TRP A 29 1.43 -7.54 -6.42
N ALA A 30 0.47 -8.47 -6.41
CA ALA A 30 -0.28 -8.81 -5.20
C ALA A 30 0.63 -9.46 -4.14
N GLU A 31 1.56 -10.33 -4.53
CA GLU A 31 2.53 -10.96 -3.64
C GLU A 31 3.46 -9.93 -2.99
N GLN A 32 3.94 -8.92 -3.73
CA GLN A 32 4.73 -7.82 -3.17
C GLN A 32 3.93 -7.03 -2.13
N ILE A 33 2.64 -6.78 -2.37
CA ILE A 33 1.76 -6.10 -1.42
C ILE A 33 1.61 -6.95 -0.15
N LEU A 34 1.49 -8.27 -0.26
CA LEU A 34 1.35 -9.19 0.87
C LEU A 34 2.62 -9.31 1.74
N GLU A 35 3.76 -8.83 1.27
CA GLU A 35 4.96 -8.71 2.11
C GLU A 35 4.84 -7.62 3.20
N CYS A 36 3.88 -6.72 3.06
CA CYS A 36 3.60 -5.65 4.02
C CYS A 36 2.50 -6.04 5.02
N SER A 37 2.49 -5.41 6.20
CA SER A 37 1.38 -5.59 7.15
C SER A 37 0.04 -5.20 6.52
N PRO A 38 -1.01 -6.04 6.65
CA PRO A 38 -2.35 -5.72 6.14
C PRO A 38 -2.91 -4.40 6.68
N LEU A 39 -2.60 -4.06 7.92
CA LEU A 39 -3.05 -2.81 8.54
C LEU A 39 -2.28 -1.60 7.99
N SER A 40 -0.98 -1.74 7.70
CA SER A 40 -0.22 -0.66 7.08
C SER A 40 -0.70 -0.35 5.67
N ILE A 41 -1.08 -1.38 4.89
CA ILE A 41 -1.66 -1.21 3.56
C ILE A 41 -3.00 -0.48 3.63
N ARG A 42 -3.87 -0.85 4.58
CA ARG A 42 -5.16 -0.18 4.79
C ARG A 42 -4.98 1.28 5.16
N ALA A 43 -4.06 1.57 6.10
CA ALA A 43 -3.73 2.94 6.51
C ALA A 43 -3.19 3.77 5.33
N SER A 44 -2.23 3.25 4.59
CA SER A 44 -1.67 3.92 3.41
C SER A 44 -2.72 4.20 2.34
N LYS A 45 -3.59 3.21 2.05
CA LYS A 45 -4.66 3.37 1.06
C LYS A 45 -5.69 4.41 1.51
N GLN A 46 -6.11 4.38 2.78
CA GLN A 46 -7.04 5.38 3.33
C GLN A 46 -6.45 6.78 3.22
N THR A 47 -5.21 6.96 3.69
CA THR A 47 -4.52 8.26 3.63
C THR A 47 -4.41 8.75 2.20
N ALA A 48 -3.91 7.93 1.28
CA ALA A 48 -3.73 8.32 -0.12
C ALA A 48 -5.04 8.76 -0.80
N LEU A 49 -6.14 8.03 -0.56
CA LEU A 49 -7.41 8.33 -1.21
C LEU A 49 -8.15 9.50 -0.55
N GLN A 50 -8.15 9.59 0.78
CA GLN A 50 -8.90 10.63 1.49
C GLN A 50 -8.18 11.98 1.48
N SER A 51 -6.83 11.99 1.49
CA SER A 51 -6.06 13.23 1.40
C SER A 51 -6.29 14.00 0.12
N LEU A 52 -6.65 13.34 -0.97
CA LEU A 52 -6.95 14.00 -2.24
C LEU A 52 -8.14 14.97 -2.17
N ALA A 53 -9.04 14.79 -1.21
CA ALA A 53 -10.19 15.67 -0.99
C ALA A 53 -9.89 16.86 -0.07
N ILE A 54 -8.67 16.95 0.49
CA ILE A 54 -8.26 17.97 1.45
C ILE A 54 -7.32 18.95 0.74
N PRO A 55 -7.75 20.22 0.51
CA PRO A 55 -6.95 21.18 -0.28
C PRO A 55 -5.65 21.61 0.42
N ASP A 56 -5.66 21.69 1.75
CA ASP A 56 -4.48 22.10 2.52
C ASP A 56 -3.63 20.90 2.88
N LEU A 57 -2.34 20.96 2.55
CA LEU A 57 -1.39 19.88 2.80
C LEU A 57 -1.18 19.63 4.31
N GLN A 58 -1.13 20.67 5.13
CA GLN A 58 -0.90 20.53 6.56
C GLN A 58 -2.11 19.85 7.22
N ASP A 59 -3.32 20.20 6.77
CA ASP A 59 -4.54 19.52 7.21
C ASP A 59 -4.54 18.07 6.74
N ALA A 60 -4.18 17.79 5.48
CA ALA A 60 -4.11 16.44 4.95
C ALA A 60 -3.08 15.54 5.68
N MET A 61 -2.06 16.11 6.29
CA MET A 61 -1.05 15.37 7.07
C MET A 61 -1.48 15.06 8.52
N ARG A 62 -2.68 15.44 8.95
CA ARG A 62 -3.16 15.14 10.31
C ARG A 62 -3.58 13.67 10.43
N ASN A 63 -2.79 12.88 11.14
CA ASN A 63 -3.07 11.45 11.34
C ASN A 63 -4.46 11.17 11.95
N SER A 64 -5.01 12.09 12.73
CA SER A 64 -6.35 11.97 13.32
C SER A 64 -7.49 11.90 12.31
N LEU A 65 -7.25 12.30 11.06
CA LEU A 65 -8.23 12.20 9.97
C LEU A 65 -8.35 10.77 9.41
N TYR A 66 -7.40 9.90 9.73
CA TYR A 66 -7.30 8.57 9.15
C TYR A 66 -7.38 7.48 10.24
N PRO A 67 -8.57 7.00 10.60
CA PRO A 67 -8.74 5.97 11.64
C PRO A 67 -7.87 4.74 11.46
N ALA A 68 -7.62 4.32 10.21
CA ALA A 68 -6.76 3.17 9.93
C ALA A 68 -5.31 3.36 10.39
N ILE A 69 -4.81 4.60 10.52
CA ILE A 69 -3.48 4.88 11.11
C ILE A 69 -3.50 4.54 12.61
N ALA A 70 -4.56 4.92 13.31
CA ALA A 70 -4.69 4.60 14.74
C ALA A 70 -4.84 3.08 14.99
N ASP A 71 -5.56 2.38 14.11
CA ASP A 71 -5.70 0.92 14.18
C ASP A 71 -4.35 0.23 13.92
N MET A 72 -3.62 0.68 12.90
CA MET A 72 -2.26 0.19 12.61
C MET A 72 -1.33 0.41 13.81
N ALA A 73 -1.32 1.62 14.39
CA ALA A 73 -0.41 1.96 15.49
C ALA A 73 -0.68 1.16 16.78
N ARG A 74 -1.89 0.65 16.98
CA ARG A 74 -2.27 -0.20 18.11
C ARG A 74 -2.11 -1.70 17.86
N SER A 75 -1.74 -2.08 16.65
CA SER A 75 -1.67 -3.48 16.23
C SER A 75 -0.42 -4.20 16.71
N GLN A 76 -0.49 -5.53 16.78
CA GLN A 76 0.70 -6.38 16.99
C GLN A 76 1.69 -6.24 15.83
N ASP A 77 1.20 -6.05 14.62
CA ASP A 77 2.01 -5.89 13.42
C ASP A 77 2.91 -4.63 13.49
N PHE A 78 2.45 -3.57 14.19
CA PHE A 78 3.24 -2.36 14.40
C PHE A 78 4.53 -2.61 15.21
N VAL A 79 4.51 -3.59 16.09
CA VAL A 79 5.68 -4.03 16.87
C VAL A 79 6.48 -5.07 16.09
N GLU A 80 5.80 -6.01 15.41
CA GLU A 80 6.43 -7.09 14.66
C GLU A 80 7.33 -6.56 13.54
N GLY A 81 6.91 -5.55 12.80
CA GLY A 81 7.68 -4.99 11.69
C GLY A 81 9.09 -4.57 12.08
N PRO A 82 9.26 -3.61 13.00
CA PRO A 82 10.58 -3.19 13.49
C PRO A 82 11.38 -4.32 14.13
N LYS A 83 10.73 -5.23 14.87
CA LYS A 83 11.37 -6.38 15.48
C LYS A 83 11.95 -7.33 14.42
N ALA A 84 11.16 -7.73 13.45
CA ALA A 84 11.61 -8.59 12.36
C ALA A 84 12.78 -7.97 11.57
N PHE A 85 12.70 -6.65 11.32
CA PHE A 85 13.77 -5.92 10.66
C PHE A 85 15.08 -5.95 11.48
N ALA A 86 15.01 -5.69 12.78
CA ALA A 86 16.18 -5.72 13.67
C ALA A 86 16.79 -7.14 13.74
N GLU A 87 15.95 -8.17 13.75
CA GLU A 87 16.34 -9.59 13.79
C GLU A 87 16.73 -10.15 12.41
N LYS A 88 16.65 -9.34 11.33
CA LYS A 88 16.94 -9.73 9.94
C LYS A 88 16.16 -10.97 9.48
N ARG A 89 14.92 -11.10 9.89
CA ARG A 89 13.99 -12.16 9.49
C ARG A 89 12.76 -11.61 8.77
N LYS A 90 12.03 -12.49 8.12
CA LYS A 90 10.72 -12.12 7.57
C LYS A 90 9.72 -11.86 8.71
N PRO A 91 8.91 -10.79 8.59
CA PRO A 91 7.85 -10.52 9.56
C PRO A 91 6.72 -11.55 9.47
N GLN A 92 6.04 -11.76 10.58
CA GLN A 92 4.86 -12.63 10.67
C GLN A 92 3.63 -11.76 10.94
N TRP A 93 2.99 -11.35 9.87
CA TRP A 93 1.82 -10.47 9.96
C TRP A 93 0.60 -11.22 10.47
N THR A 94 -0.06 -10.64 11.47
CA THR A 94 -1.29 -11.19 12.08
C THR A 94 -2.54 -10.43 11.62
N GLY A 95 -2.38 -9.21 11.14
CA GLY A 95 -3.48 -8.34 10.74
C GLY A 95 -4.29 -7.79 11.91
N ARG A 96 -3.74 -7.79 13.13
CA ARG A 96 -4.41 -7.36 14.36
C ARG A 96 -3.43 -6.72 15.36
#